data_da0466c3ee0e817b7777358b810934e3
#
_entry.id   da0466c3ee0e817b7777358b810934e3
#
_cell.length_a   1.000
_cell.length_b   1.000
_cell.length_c   1.000
_cell.angle_alpha   90.00
_cell.angle_beta   90.00
_cell.angle_gamma   90.00
#
_symmetry.space_group_name_H-M   'P 1'
#
loop_
_entity.id
_entity.type
_entity.pdbx_description
1 polymer ?
#
loop_
_entity_poly.entity_id
_entity_poly.type
_entity_poly.pdbx_seq_one_letter_code
_entity_poly.pdbx_strand_id
1 'polypeptide(L)'
;VKNLPLTDVTEHVSCVRLVPLFGGLSAPDQDAVGSLARPTSLERGEAFGPATGRLAVVHRGQVKVSRLSASGHERVLRLAGPGDFVGEGSFLTGEAPSYLIEAAAPTRMCVFSRADLAPLIASHPSVAMAMLRSLAQRLDDAEHRLSLAPTSRPARIAGYLLDQPGSAEESGYRVRLPMAKKDTASLLGMTPESFSRGLEALRSKGLIATSGADITLRDVDALEELAAG
;
A
#
# COMPACT_ATOMS: atom_id res chain seq x y z
N VAL A 1 -15.44 0.94 -15.30
CA VAL A 1 -14.20 1.71 -15.50
C VAL A 1 -14.57 2.95 -16.28
N LYS A 2 -14.75 4.09 -15.59
CA LYS A 2 -14.96 5.39 -16.25
C LYS A 2 -13.60 5.90 -16.70
N ASN A 3 -13.31 5.83 -18.00
CA ASN A 3 -12.26 6.61 -18.60
C ASN A 3 -12.66 8.08 -18.49
N LEU A 4 -12.00 8.87 -17.66
CA LEU A 4 -12.12 10.32 -17.71
C LEU A 4 -11.46 10.82 -19.00
N PRO A 5 -12.02 11.86 -19.65
CA PRO A 5 -11.41 12.47 -20.81
C PRO A 5 -10.05 13.08 -20.47
N LEU A 6 -9.11 12.92 -21.40
CA LEU A 6 -7.75 13.45 -21.40
C LEU A 6 -7.78 14.98 -21.31
N THR A 7 -7.74 15.56 -20.12
CA THR A 7 -7.78 17.01 -19.96
C THR A 7 -6.57 17.59 -19.24
N ASP A 8 -5.52 16.82 -18.94
CA ASP A 8 -4.30 17.47 -18.45
C ASP A 8 -3.03 16.66 -18.75
N VAL A 9 -2.36 17.01 -19.85
CA VAL A 9 -1.03 16.48 -20.22
C VAL A 9 0.00 16.78 -19.12
N THR A 10 -0.19 17.83 -18.35
CA THR A 10 0.65 18.24 -17.22
C THR A 10 0.55 17.29 -16.02
N GLU A 11 -0.60 16.66 -15.77
CA GLU A 11 -0.74 15.66 -14.71
C GLU A 11 -0.01 14.35 -15.02
N HIS A 12 0.13 13.97 -16.30
CA HIS A 12 0.80 12.72 -16.72
C HIS A 12 2.30 12.74 -16.48
N VAL A 13 2.94 13.84 -16.81
CA VAL A 13 4.38 14.04 -16.59
C VAL A 13 4.69 14.12 -15.10
N SER A 14 3.77 14.68 -14.30
CA SER A 14 3.92 14.81 -12.85
C SER A 14 3.93 13.44 -12.14
N CYS A 15 3.09 12.47 -12.55
CA CYS A 15 3.03 11.19 -11.84
C CYS A 15 4.29 10.34 -12.05
N VAL A 16 4.91 10.38 -13.24
CA VAL A 16 6.15 9.63 -13.52
C VAL A 16 7.34 10.20 -12.76
N ARG A 17 7.45 11.52 -12.68
CA ARG A 17 8.56 12.21 -12.00
C ARG A 17 8.57 12.02 -10.49
N LEU A 18 7.39 11.80 -9.88
CA LEU A 18 7.24 11.60 -8.44
C LEU A 18 7.45 10.15 -7.98
N VAL A 19 7.59 9.22 -8.94
CA VAL A 19 7.69 7.80 -8.62
C VAL A 19 9.13 7.35 -8.61
N PRO A 20 9.64 6.80 -7.49
CA PRO A 20 11.03 6.31 -7.38
C PRO A 20 11.42 5.32 -8.47
N LEU A 21 10.45 4.57 -9.01
CA LEU A 21 10.63 3.61 -10.08
C LEU A 21 11.26 4.22 -11.34
N PHE A 22 10.91 5.47 -11.65
CA PHE A 22 11.36 6.18 -12.85
C PHE A 22 12.36 7.31 -12.55
N GLY A 23 12.77 7.45 -11.28
CA GLY A 23 13.65 8.52 -10.84
C GLY A 23 15.07 8.49 -11.43
N GLY A 24 15.48 7.33 -11.95
CA GLY A 24 16.79 7.17 -12.63
C GLY A 24 16.78 7.49 -14.13
N LEU A 25 15.61 7.85 -14.69
CA LEU A 25 15.49 8.20 -16.11
C LEU A 25 15.81 9.69 -16.35
N SER A 26 16.31 9.98 -17.57
CA SER A 26 16.43 11.36 -18.04
C SER A 26 15.05 12.02 -18.19
N ALA A 27 14.98 13.35 -18.18
CA ALA A 27 13.72 14.08 -18.34
C ALA A 27 12.98 13.70 -19.65
N PRO A 28 13.64 13.58 -20.83
CA PRO A 28 12.98 13.10 -22.04
C PRO A 28 12.41 11.68 -21.92
N ASP A 29 13.13 10.77 -21.23
CA ASP A 29 12.65 9.40 -21.02
C ASP A 29 11.47 9.35 -20.05
N GLN A 30 11.48 10.18 -19.01
CA GLN A 30 10.33 10.34 -18.11
C GLN A 30 9.10 10.86 -18.85
N ASP A 31 9.28 11.78 -19.78
CA ASP A 31 8.19 12.28 -20.62
C ASP A 31 7.68 11.19 -21.58
N ALA A 32 8.57 10.39 -22.14
CA ALA A 32 8.20 9.22 -22.94
C ALA A 32 7.39 8.20 -22.13
N VAL A 33 7.83 7.87 -20.90
CA VAL A 33 7.06 7.00 -19.97
C VAL A 33 5.70 7.64 -19.66
N GLY A 34 5.67 8.94 -19.41
CA GLY A 34 4.44 9.70 -19.14
C GLY A 34 3.41 9.55 -20.26
N SER A 35 3.85 9.55 -21.51
CA SER A 35 2.97 9.40 -22.68
C SER A 35 2.34 7.99 -22.78
N LEU A 36 2.95 6.97 -22.20
CA LEU A 36 2.43 5.60 -22.15
C LEU A 36 1.45 5.39 -20.98
N ALA A 37 1.45 6.30 -20.02
CA ALA A 37 0.63 6.21 -18.83
C ALA A 37 -0.86 6.44 -19.15
N ARG A 38 -1.73 5.61 -18.59
CA ARG A 38 -3.18 5.79 -18.65
C ARG A 38 -3.70 6.14 -17.25
N PRO A 39 -4.13 7.39 -17.01
CA PRO A 39 -4.69 7.76 -15.73
C PRO A 39 -5.94 6.96 -15.43
N THR A 40 -6.04 6.51 -14.20
CA THR A 40 -7.18 5.79 -13.68
C THR A 40 -7.51 6.31 -12.30
N SER A 41 -8.78 6.62 -12.06
CA SER A 41 -9.29 7.01 -10.74
C SER A 41 -10.19 5.90 -10.24
N LEU A 42 -10.08 5.60 -8.94
CA LEU A 42 -10.92 4.65 -8.24
C LEU A 42 -11.51 5.32 -7.00
N GLU A 43 -12.80 5.14 -6.81
CA GLU A 43 -13.46 5.48 -5.57
C GLU A 43 -13.18 4.41 -4.50
N ARG A 44 -13.32 4.77 -3.24
CA ARG A 44 -13.12 3.84 -2.12
C ARG A 44 -14.01 2.60 -2.28
N GLY A 45 -13.40 1.41 -2.19
CA GLY A 45 -14.07 0.11 -2.36
C GLY A 45 -14.16 -0.33 -3.82
N GLU A 46 -13.73 0.50 -4.78
CA GLU A 46 -13.73 0.14 -6.19
C GLU A 46 -12.51 -0.75 -6.51
N ALA A 47 -12.76 -1.87 -7.18
CA ALA A 47 -11.71 -2.79 -7.58
C ALA A 47 -11.00 -2.30 -8.85
N PHE A 48 -9.68 -2.39 -8.86
CA PHE A 48 -8.89 -2.28 -10.08
C PHE A 48 -9.13 -3.56 -10.90
N GLY A 49 -9.86 -3.42 -12.01
CA GLY A 49 -10.30 -4.52 -12.86
C GLY A 49 -9.17 -5.40 -13.38
N PRO A 50 -9.44 -6.43 -14.22
CA PRO A 50 -8.47 -7.48 -14.52
C PRO A 50 -7.13 -6.89 -14.94
N ALA A 51 -6.16 -7.05 -14.06
CA ALA A 51 -4.85 -6.41 -14.16
C ALA A 51 -3.85 -7.26 -14.95
N THR A 52 -4.32 -8.22 -15.78
CA THR A 52 -3.44 -9.10 -16.56
C THR A 52 -2.53 -8.27 -17.46
N GLY A 53 -1.23 -8.39 -17.26
CA GLY A 53 -0.23 -7.65 -18.00
C GLY A 53 -0.24 -6.14 -17.77
N ARG A 54 -0.82 -5.66 -16.66
CA ARG A 54 -0.85 -4.23 -16.31
C ARG A 54 -0.04 -3.97 -15.04
N LEU A 55 0.73 -2.89 -15.07
CA LEU A 55 1.40 -2.30 -13.91
C LEU A 55 0.69 -0.99 -13.58
N ALA A 56 0.24 -0.81 -12.36
CA ALA A 56 -0.34 0.45 -11.91
C ALA A 56 0.53 1.07 -10.83
N VAL A 57 0.84 2.35 -10.98
CA VAL A 57 1.60 3.15 -10.03
C VAL A 57 0.64 4.09 -9.31
N VAL A 58 0.62 4.04 -7.99
CA VAL A 58 -0.22 4.90 -7.17
C VAL A 58 0.37 6.29 -7.12
N HIS A 59 -0.41 7.28 -7.56
CA HIS A 59 -0.04 8.69 -7.50
C HIS A 59 -0.62 9.37 -6.26
N ARG A 60 -1.86 9.07 -5.93
CA ARG A 60 -2.57 9.63 -4.76
C ARG A 60 -3.55 8.59 -4.22
N GLY A 61 -3.78 8.63 -2.91
CA GLY A 61 -4.66 7.68 -2.23
C GLY A 61 -3.94 6.40 -1.86
N GLN A 62 -4.67 5.31 -1.72
CA GLN A 62 -4.13 4.01 -1.30
C GLN A 62 -4.96 2.88 -1.89
N VAL A 63 -4.30 1.79 -2.24
CA VAL A 63 -4.95 0.53 -2.62
C VAL A 63 -4.54 -0.60 -1.68
N LYS A 64 -5.48 -1.46 -1.35
CA LYS A 64 -5.20 -2.73 -0.66
C LYS A 64 -5.00 -3.83 -1.69
N VAL A 65 -4.00 -4.67 -1.46
CA VAL A 65 -3.76 -5.90 -2.19
C VAL A 65 -4.16 -7.05 -1.29
N SER A 66 -5.09 -7.86 -1.74
CA SER A 66 -5.66 -8.95 -0.95
C SER A 66 -5.77 -10.23 -1.74
N ARG A 67 -5.93 -11.35 -1.05
CA ARG A 67 -6.20 -12.67 -1.64
C ARG A 67 -7.46 -13.26 -1.01
N LEU A 68 -8.29 -13.87 -1.84
CA LEU A 68 -9.41 -14.67 -1.35
C LEU A 68 -8.93 -16.11 -1.08
N SER A 69 -9.29 -16.63 0.08
CA SER A 69 -9.16 -18.07 0.37
C SER A 69 -10.23 -18.87 -0.40
N ALA A 70 -10.06 -20.18 -0.48
CA ALA A 70 -11.07 -21.07 -1.04
C ALA A 70 -12.44 -20.98 -0.31
N SER A 71 -12.43 -20.56 0.96
CA SER A 71 -13.64 -20.33 1.77
C SER A 71 -14.23 -18.94 1.63
N GLY A 72 -13.70 -18.09 0.70
CA GLY A 72 -14.20 -16.74 0.46
C GLY A 72 -13.71 -15.67 1.46
N HIS A 73 -12.86 -16.04 2.41
CA HIS A 73 -12.30 -15.06 3.35
C HIS A 73 -11.21 -14.22 2.65
N GLU A 74 -11.36 -12.92 2.72
CA GLU A 74 -10.37 -11.96 2.23
C GLU A 74 -9.22 -11.81 3.24
N ARG A 75 -7.99 -12.00 2.77
CA ARG A 75 -6.77 -11.71 3.53
C ARG A 75 -6.04 -10.56 2.87
N VAL A 76 -5.91 -9.45 3.58
CA VAL A 76 -5.10 -8.31 3.14
C VAL A 76 -3.62 -8.69 3.27
N LEU A 77 -2.88 -8.53 2.17
CA LEU A 77 -1.45 -8.84 2.09
C LEU A 77 -0.61 -7.58 2.35
N ARG A 78 -1.02 -6.45 1.76
CA ARG A 78 -0.36 -5.15 1.92
C ARG A 78 -1.25 -3.99 1.49
N LEU A 79 -0.86 -2.80 1.91
CA LEU A 79 -1.29 -1.54 1.31
C LEU A 79 -0.22 -1.03 0.37
N ALA A 80 -0.65 -0.35 -0.69
CA ALA A 80 0.23 0.40 -1.57
C ALA A 80 -0.24 1.85 -1.59
N GLY A 81 0.67 2.77 -1.28
CA GLY A 81 0.46 4.21 -1.24
C GLY A 81 1.16 4.95 -2.37
N PRO A 82 1.22 6.30 -2.32
CA PRO A 82 1.87 7.12 -3.34
C PRO A 82 3.33 6.69 -3.56
N GLY A 83 3.70 6.49 -4.84
CA GLY A 83 5.02 6.00 -5.25
C GLY A 83 5.14 4.47 -5.34
N ASP A 84 4.21 3.73 -4.74
CA ASP A 84 4.16 2.29 -4.87
C ASP A 84 3.55 1.85 -6.21
N PHE A 85 3.84 0.60 -6.58
CA PHE A 85 3.21 -0.02 -7.74
C PHE A 85 2.55 -1.36 -7.38
N VAL A 86 1.52 -1.71 -8.16
CA VAL A 86 0.74 -2.95 -8.03
C VAL A 86 0.56 -3.58 -9.42
N GLY A 87 0.28 -4.88 -9.46
CA GLY A 87 0.13 -5.61 -10.72
C GLY A 87 1.42 -6.23 -11.24
N GLU A 88 2.54 -6.06 -10.52
CA GLU A 88 3.88 -6.50 -10.90
C GLU A 88 3.97 -7.97 -11.24
N GLY A 89 3.33 -8.83 -10.46
CA GLY A 89 3.33 -10.27 -10.71
C GLY A 89 2.78 -10.59 -12.09
N SER A 90 1.55 -10.16 -12.37
CA SER A 90 0.92 -10.37 -13.68
C SER A 90 1.63 -9.63 -14.82
N PHE A 91 2.17 -8.44 -14.55
CA PHE A 91 2.95 -7.69 -15.53
C PHE A 91 4.21 -8.44 -15.96
N LEU A 92 4.93 -9.03 -15.02
CA LEU A 92 6.19 -9.74 -15.30
C LEU A 92 5.95 -11.13 -15.88
N THR A 93 5.02 -11.91 -15.32
CA THR A 93 4.78 -13.31 -15.76
C THR A 93 3.84 -13.41 -16.95
N GLY A 94 2.92 -12.45 -17.12
CA GLY A 94 1.84 -12.51 -18.11
C GLY A 94 0.64 -13.35 -17.64
N GLU A 95 0.72 -13.95 -16.45
CA GLU A 95 -0.36 -14.78 -15.89
C GLU A 95 -1.46 -13.91 -15.26
N ALA A 96 -2.65 -14.49 -15.10
CA ALA A 96 -3.73 -13.83 -14.40
C ALA A 96 -3.33 -13.59 -12.92
N PRO A 97 -3.64 -12.42 -12.34
CA PRO A 97 -3.30 -12.14 -10.96
C PRO A 97 -4.06 -13.06 -10.00
N SER A 98 -3.35 -13.60 -9.01
CA SER A 98 -3.93 -14.42 -7.92
C SER A 98 -4.40 -13.57 -6.73
N TYR A 99 -4.46 -12.25 -6.89
CA TYR A 99 -4.82 -11.28 -5.86
C TYR A 99 -5.77 -10.22 -6.40
N LEU A 100 -6.50 -9.59 -5.49
CA LEU A 100 -7.37 -8.46 -5.75
C LEU A 100 -6.68 -7.17 -5.39
N ILE A 101 -6.97 -6.12 -6.14
CA ILE A 101 -6.53 -4.75 -5.86
C ILE A 101 -7.79 -3.91 -5.73
N GLU A 102 -7.98 -3.25 -4.59
CA GLU A 102 -9.15 -2.43 -4.29
C GLU A 102 -8.70 -1.10 -3.65
N ALA A 103 -9.35 -0.01 -4.03
CA ALA A 103 -9.06 1.30 -3.45
C ALA A 103 -9.51 1.36 -1.97
N ALA A 104 -8.56 1.55 -1.06
CA ALA A 104 -8.83 1.75 0.37
C ALA A 104 -9.30 3.19 0.67
N ALA A 105 -8.96 4.13 -0.20
CA ALA A 105 -9.38 5.53 -0.21
C ALA A 105 -9.56 5.98 -1.66
N PRO A 106 -10.15 7.16 -1.94
CA PRO A 106 -10.16 7.72 -3.29
C PRO A 106 -8.73 7.77 -3.86
N THR A 107 -8.49 7.09 -4.97
CA THR A 107 -7.15 6.80 -5.47
C THR A 107 -7.00 7.23 -6.92
N ARG A 108 -5.85 7.82 -7.25
CA ARG A 108 -5.41 8.09 -8.63
C ARG A 108 -4.17 7.27 -8.91
N MET A 109 -4.16 6.61 -10.06
CA MET A 109 -3.08 5.74 -10.51
C MET A 109 -2.72 6.03 -11.97
N CYS A 110 -1.47 5.76 -12.33
CA CYS A 110 -1.01 5.68 -13.72
C CYS A 110 -0.86 4.21 -14.07
N VAL A 111 -1.59 3.75 -15.07
CA VAL A 111 -1.61 2.36 -15.51
C VAL A 111 -0.82 2.21 -16.80
N PHE A 112 0.06 1.23 -16.83
CA PHE A 112 0.91 0.88 -17.97
C PHE A 112 0.57 -0.53 -18.45
N SER A 113 0.49 -0.73 -19.77
CA SER A 113 0.43 -2.07 -20.32
C SER A 113 1.83 -2.68 -20.43
N ARG A 114 1.90 -4.01 -20.38
CA ARG A 114 3.16 -4.72 -20.59
C ARG A 114 3.74 -4.44 -22.00
N ALA A 115 2.87 -4.37 -23.01
CA ALA A 115 3.29 -4.12 -24.39
C ALA A 115 3.99 -2.76 -24.54
N ASP A 116 3.50 -1.73 -23.82
CA ASP A 116 4.04 -0.38 -23.91
C ASP A 116 5.31 -0.23 -23.05
N LEU A 117 5.31 -0.77 -21.83
CA LEU A 117 6.39 -0.52 -20.87
C LEU A 117 7.58 -1.51 -20.99
N ALA A 118 7.37 -2.76 -21.44
CA ALA A 118 8.44 -3.73 -21.52
C ALA A 118 9.60 -3.32 -22.47
N PRO A 119 9.35 -2.74 -23.65
CA PRO A 119 10.43 -2.24 -24.50
C PRO A 119 11.26 -1.13 -23.84
N LEU A 120 10.60 -0.25 -23.08
CA LEU A 120 11.26 0.82 -22.35
C LEU A 120 12.14 0.25 -21.22
N ILE A 121 11.65 -0.73 -20.45
CA ILE A 121 12.45 -1.41 -19.43
C ILE A 121 13.68 -2.07 -20.03
N ALA A 122 13.54 -2.69 -21.22
CA ALA A 122 14.65 -3.32 -21.91
C ALA A 122 15.74 -2.31 -22.35
N SER A 123 15.34 -1.12 -22.75
CA SER A 123 16.29 -0.04 -23.13
C SER A 123 16.84 0.76 -21.94
N HIS A 124 16.19 0.69 -20.77
CA HIS A 124 16.57 1.41 -19.56
C HIS A 124 16.71 0.46 -18.36
N PRO A 125 17.84 -0.23 -18.22
CA PRO A 125 18.07 -1.19 -17.12
C PRO A 125 17.91 -0.59 -15.72
N SER A 126 18.06 0.73 -15.58
CA SER A 126 17.84 1.45 -14.31
C SER A 126 16.42 1.27 -13.77
N VAL A 127 15.40 1.21 -14.65
CA VAL A 127 14.01 0.96 -14.27
C VAL A 127 13.84 -0.47 -13.74
N ALA A 128 14.43 -1.46 -14.43
CA ALA A 128 14.42 -2.84 -13.95
C ALA A 128 15.08 -2.97 -12.58
N MET A 129 16.22 -2.30 -12.38
CA MET A 129 16.93 -2.29 -11.09
C MET A 129 16.11 -1.60 -9.98
N ALA A 130 15.37 -0.55 -10.29
CA ALA A 130 14.47 0.10 -9.33
C ALA A 130 13.31 -0.83 -8.95
N MET A 131 12.72 -1.55 -9.91
CA MET A 131 11.71 -2.59 -9.64
C MET A 131 12.27 -3.69 -8.74
N LEU A 132 13.45 -4.21 -9.06
CA LEU A 132 14.10 -5.28 -8.27
C LEU A 132 14.38 -4.83 -6.84
N ARG A 133 14.88 -3.61 -6.63
CA ARG A 133 15.10 -3.06 -5.28
C ARG A 133 13.79 -2.97 -4.50
N SER A 134 12.72 -2.48 -5.13
CA SER A 134 11.41 -2.39 -4.48
C SER A 134 10.84 -3.77 -4.13
N LEU A 135 11.03 -4.78 -5.00
CA LEU A 135 10.59 -6.15 -4.73
C LEU A 135 11.45 -6.81 -3.64
N ALA A 136 12.77 -6.58 -3.64
CA ALA A 136 13.66 -7.06 -2.59
C ALA A 136 13.27 -6.47 -1.23
N GLN A 137 13.02 -5.16 -1.14
CA GLN A 137 12.54 -4.52 0.08
C GLN A 137 11.22 -5.12 0.58
N ARG A 138 10.26 -5.36 -0.33
CA ARG A 138 8.98 -5.99 0.04
C ARG A 138 9.14 -7.42 0.53
N LEU A 139 10.10 -8.15 -0.02
CA LEU A 139 10.43 -9.50 0.44
C LEU A 139 11.01 -9.45 1.85
N ASP A 140 11.98 -8.58 2.09
CA ASP A 140 12.59 -8.37 3.40
C ASP A 140 11.54 -7.97 4.46
N ASP A 141 10.65 -7.02 4.14
CA ASP A 141 9.53 -6.62 5.01
C ASP A 141 8.58 -7.79 5.30
N ALA A 142 8.35 -8.68 4.32
CA ALA A 142 7.49 -9.84 4.50
C ALA A 142 8.16 -10.91 5.38
N GLU A 143 9.45 -11.17 5.18
CA GLU A 143 10.26 -12.08 5.98
C GLU A 143 10.38 -11.57 7.43
N HIS A 144 10.61 -10.27 7.60
CA HIS A 144 10.64 -9.64 8.93
C HIS A 144 9.31 -9.84 9.66
N ARG A 145 8.16 -9.57 9.00
CA ARG A 145 6.84 -9.83 9.60
C ARG A 145 6.61 -11.30 9.97
N LEU A 146 7.18 -12.23 9.22
CA LEU A 146 7.11 -13.66 9.54
C LEU A 146 8.00 -14.02 10.73
N SER A 147 9.17 -13.41 10.85
CA SER A 147 10.11 -13.65 11.97
C SER A 147 9.58 -13.12 13.31
N LEU A 148 8.78 -12.06 13.30
CA LEU A 148 8.12 -11.50 14.49
C LEU A 148 6.90 -12.32 14.97
N ALA A 149 6.69 -13.49 14.43
CA ALA A 149 5.46 -14.27 14.55
C ALA A 149 5.17 -15.01 15.88
N PRO A 150 5.76 -14.79 17.05
CA PRO A 150 5.05 -15.08 18.29
C PRO A 150 4.80 -13.86 19.19
N THR A 151 4.79 -12.64 18.68
CA THR A 151 4.43 -11.49 19.51
C THR A 151 2.95 -11.49 19.87
N SER A 152 2.64 -11.04 21.08
CA SER A 152 1.25 -10.94 21.54
C SER A 152 0.40 -10.05 20.61
N ARG A 153 -0.92 -10.27 20.59
CA ARG A 153 -1.81 -9.44 19.77
C ARG A 153 -1.67 -7.94 20.06
N PRO A 154 -1.62 -7.48 21.33
CA PRO A 154 -1.37 -6.08 21.63
C PRO A 154 -0.02 -5.58 21.10
N ALA A 155 1.05 -6.37 21.17
CA ALA A 155 2.36 -6.03 20.65
C ALA A 155 2.34 -5.77 19.14
N ARG A 156 1.71 -6.66 18.36
CA ARG A 156 1.54 -6.46 16.90
C ARG A 156 0.73 -5.21 16.55
N ILE A 157 -0.30 -4.89 17.35
CA ILE A 157 -1.09 -3.68 17.16
C ILE A 157 -0.26 -2.45 17.50
N ALA A 158 0.51 -2.48 18.60
CA ALA A 158 1.38 -1.38 19.01
C ALA A 158 2.41 -1.07 17.92
N GLY A 159 3.16 -2.08 17.44
CA GLY A 159 4.12 -1.91 16.35
C GLY A 159 3.47 -1.33 15.09
N TYR A 160 2.33 -1.86 14.67
CA TYR A 160 1.61 -1.32 13.51
C TYR A 160 1.20 0.15 13.68
N LEU A 161 0.76 0.55 14.88
CA LEU A 161 0.35 1.94 15.14
C LEU A 161 1.54 2.89 15.16
N LEU A 162 2.69 2.46 15.68
CA LEU A 162 3.93 3.23 15.69
C LEU A 162 4.46 3.50 14.28
N ASP A 163 4.27 2.56 13.35
CA ASP A 163 4.66 2.70 11.95
C ASP A 163 3.74 3.62 11.13
N GLN A 164 2.59 4.05 11.68
CA GLN A 164 1.68 4.91 10.93
C GLN A 164 2.13 6.37 10.95
N PRO A 165 2.05 7.08 9.80
CA PRO A 165 2.25 8.51 9.79
C PRO A 165 1.17 9.21 10.62
N GLY A 166 1.57 10.21 11.38
CA GLY A 166 0.68 10.95 12.25
C GLY A 166 1.18 12.35 12.56
N SER A 167 0.55 12.98 13.53
CA SER A 167 0.88 14.33 14.01
C SER A 167 0.94 14.37 15.53
N ALA A 168 1.89 15.16 16.06
CA ALA A 168 1.94 15.46 17.47
C ALA A 168 0.76 16.38 17.87
N GLU A 169 0.07 16.04 18.95
CA GLU A 169 -0.98 16.81 19.59
C GLU A 169 -0.71 16.94 21.09
N GLU A 170 -1.40 17.83 21.77
CA GLU A 170 -1.23 18.02 23.25
C GLU A 170 -1.53 16.72 24.04
N SER A 171 -2.40 15.85 23.52
CA SER A 171 -2.81 14.59 24.16
C SER A 171 -1.97 13.39 23.77
N GLY A 172 -0.92 13.56 22.94
CA GLY A 172 -0.06 12.50 22.43
C GLY A 172 0.17 12.56 20.93
N TYR A 173 0.52 11.44 20.31
CA TYR A 173 0.75 11.35 18.88
C TYR A 173 -0.47 10.74 18.18
N ARG A 174 -1.14 11.51 17.31
CA ARG A 174 -2.34 11.07 16.61
C ARG A 174 -1.99 10.40 15.30
N VAL A 175 -2.46 9.18 15.15
CA VAL A 175 -2.40 8.39 13.91
C VAL A 175 -3.81 8.08 13.40
N ARG A 176 -3.95 7.91 12.11
CA ARG A 176 -5.22 7.52 11.51
C ARG A 176 -5.08 6.18 10.80
N LEU A 177 -6.00 5.24 11.11
CA LEU A 177 -6.03 3.98 10.38
C LEU A 177 -6.34 4.24 8.90
N PRO A 178 -5.46 3.80 7.98
CA PRO A 178 -5.58 4.08 6.54
C PRO A 178 -6.76 3.32 5.90
N MET A 179 -7.26 2.28 6.57
CA MET A 179 -8.35 1.44 6.09
C MET A 179 -9.33 1.07 7.21
N ALA A 180 -10.38 0.33 6.87
CA ALA A 180 -11.34 -0.15 7.85
C ALA A 180 -10.66 -1.09 8.88
N LYS A 181 -11.14 -1.09 10.14
CA LYS A 181 -10.59 -1.96 11.21
C LYS A 181 -10.54 -3.43 10.83
N LYS A 182 -11.53 -3.93 10.05
CA LYS A 182 -11.53 -5.32 9.56
C LYS A 182 -10.34 -5.62 8.65
N ASP A 183 -10.00 -4.68 7.77
CA ASP A 183 -8.90 -4.83 6.82
C ASP A 183 -7.54 -4.68 7.53
N THR A 184 -7.45 -3.77 8.51
CA THR A 184 -6.28 -3.66 9.40
C THR A 184 -6.07 -4.94 10.21
N ALA A 185 -7.15 -5.51 10.77
CA ALA A 185 -7.09 -6.80 11.45
C ALA A 185 -6.55 -7.91 10.52
N SER A 186 -7.09 -7.98 9.31
CA SER A 186 -6.67 -8.95 8.29
C SER A 186 -5.19 -8.79 7.91
N LEU A 187 -4.72 -7.55 7.73
CA LEU A 187 -3.30 -7.24 7.47
C LEU A 187 -2.39 -7.76 8.59
N LEU A 188 -2.83 -7.61 9.84
CA LEU A 188 -2.11 -8.07 11.02
C LEU A 188 -2.30 -9.58 11.31
N GLY A 189 -2.99 -10.33 10.44
CA GLY A 189 -3.27 -11.75 10.63
C GLY A 189 -4.17 -12.03 11.83
N MET A 190 -5.14 -11.17 12.08
CA MET A 190 -6.11 -11.25 13.20
C MET A 190 -7.53 -11.28 12.70
N THR A 191 -8.45 -11.80 13.51
CA THR A 191 -9.88 -11.57 13.30
C THR A 191 -10.25 -10.15 13.77
N PRO A 192 -11.34 -9.54 13.22
CA PRO A 192 -11.81 -8.23 13.66
C PRO A 192 -12.08 -8.14 15.17
N GLU A 193 -12.59 -9.22 15.76
CA GLU A 193 -12.87 -9.30 17.21
C GLU A 193 -11.57 -9.33 18.01
N SER A 194 -10.55 -10.05 17.52
CA SER A 194 -9.23 -10.10 18.16
C SER A 194 -8.52 -8.77 18.11
N PHE A 195 -8.62 -8.05 16.98
CA PHE A 195 -8.09 -6.69 16.82
C PHE A 195 -8.79 -5.72 17.76
N SER A 196 -10.13 -5.76 17.82
CA SER A 196 -10.92 -4.90 18.72
C SER A 196 -10.56 -5.14 20.19
N ARG A 197 -10.41 -6.41 20.61
CA ARG A 197 -9.96 -6.76 21.97
C ARG A 197 -8.53 -6.29 22.25
N GLY A 198 -7.64 -6.36 21.26
CA GLY A 198 -6.29 -5.85 21.40
C GLY A 198 -6.24 -4.32 21.56
N LEU A 199 -7.03 -3.57 20.79
CA LEU A 199 -7.16 -2.12 20.96
C LEU A 199 -7.73 -1.77 22.34
N GLU A 200 -8.74 -2.52 22.81
CA GLU A 200 -9.32 -2.32 24.14
C GLU A 200 -8.30 -2.58 25.25
N ALA A 201 -7.45 -3.61 25.12
CA ALA A 201 -6.39 -3.89 26.06
C ALA A 201 -5.34 -2.75 26.13
N LEU A 202 -5.00 -2.16 25.00
CA LEU A 202 -4.09 -1.00 24.96
C LEU A 202 -4.77 0.25 25.58
N ARG A 203 -6.06 0.45 25.30
CA ARG A 203 -6.86 1.56 25.87
C ARG A 203 -7.00 1.44 27.38
N SER A 204 -7.31 0.27 27.91
CA SER A 204 -7.48 0.03 29.34
C SER A 204 -6.18 0.21 30.13
N LYS A 205 -5.02 0.02 29.50
CA LYS A 205 -3.69 0.34 30.04
C LYS A 205 -3.35 1.84 29.94
N GLY A 206 -4.22 2.67 29.34
CA GLY A 206 -3.95 4.09 29.14
C GLY A 206 -2.97 4.43 28.02
N LEU A 207 -2.48 3.43 27.26
CA LEU A 207 -1.45 3.62 26.23
C LEU A 207 -1.99 4.32 24.98
N ILE A 208 -3.27 4.12 24.67
CA ILE A 208 -3.94 4.76 23.52
C ILE A 208 -5.31 5.31 23.89
N ALA A 209 -5.81 6.24 23.07
CA ALA A 209 -7.21 6.59 22.97
C ALA A 209 -7.73 6.35 21.55
N THR A 210 -9.01 6.01 21.40
CA THR A 210 -9.59 5.69 20.09
C THR A 210 -10.83 6.55 19.83
N SER A 211 -10.91 7.15 18.63
CA SER A 211 -12.08 7.90 18.16
C SER A 211 -12.34 7.55 16.69
N GLY A 212 -13.21 6.57 16.44
CA GLY A 212 -13.49 6.07 15.09
C GLY A 212 -12.27 5.42 14.46
N ALA A 213 -11.72 6.05 13.41
CA ALA A 213 -10.48 5.64 12.72
C ALA A 213 -9.23 6.33 13.30
N ASP A 214 -9.40 7.38 14.12
CA ASP A 214 -8.30 8.10 14.72
C ASP A 214 -7.92 7.43 16.04
N ILE A 215 -6.61 7.28 16.26
CA ILE A 215 -6.01 6.66 17.45
C ILE A 215 -4.93 7.62 17.96
N THR A 216 -5.03 8.01 19.22
CA THR A 216 -4.02 8.83 19.88
C THR A 216 -3.12 7.92 20.69
N LEU A 217 -1.82 7.90 20.39
CA LEU A 217 -0.79 7.22 21.15
C LEU A 217 -0.42 8.15 22.32
N ARG A 218 -0.72 7.72 23.54
CA ARG A 218 -0.53 8.53 24.76
C ARG A 218 0.83 8.29 25.40
N ASP A 219 1.34 7.08 25.27
CA ASP A 219 2.63 6.66 25.82
C ASP A 219 3.37 5.88 24.72
N VAL A 220 4.18 6.61 23.96
CA VAL A 220 4.94 6.06 22.82
C VAL A 220 6.02 5.12 23.32
N ASP A 221 6.73 5.47 24.39
CA ASP A 221 7.82 4.66 24.93
C ASP A 221 7.33 3.29 25.40
N ALA A 222 6.21 3.27 26.16
CA ALA A 222 5.59 2.02 26.61
C ALA A 222 5.02 1.18 25.44
N LEU A 223 4.58 1.83 24.34
CA LEU A 223 4.16 1.12 23.13
C LEU A 223 5.35 0.52 22.39
N GLU A 224 6.51 1.20 22.34
CA GLU A 224 7.74 0.68 21.75
C GLU A 224 8.26 -0.52 22.54
N GLU A 225 8.30 -0.44 23.87
CA GLU A 225 8.68 -1.58 24.74
C GLU A 225 7.74 -2.78 24.49
N LEU A 226 6.44 -2.53 24.42
CA LEU A 226 5.46 -3.59 24.18
C LEU A 226 5.61 -4.22 22.78
N ALA A 227 5.97 -3.43 21.77
CA ALA A 227 6.17 -3.89 20.39
C ALA A 227 7.45 -4.71 20.23
N ALA A 228 8.48 -4.41 21.03
CA ALA A 228 9.75 -5.12 21.03
C ALA A 228 9.69 -6.51 21.69
N GLY A 229 8.66 -6.81 22.49
CA GLY A 229 8.40 -8.14 23.03
C GLY A 229 8.61 -8.37 24.45
#